data_0693c5a288dac3d0722220732489d6a8
#
_entry.id   0693c5a288dac3d0722220732489d6a8
#
_cell.length_a   1.000
_cell.length_b   1.000
_cell.length_c   1.000
_cell.angle_alpha   90.00
_cell.angle_beta   90.00
_cell.angle_gamma   90.00
#
_symmetry.space_group_name_H-M   'P 1'
#
loop_
_entity.id
_entity.type
_entity.pdbx_description
1 polymer ?
#
loop_
_entity_poly.entity_id
_entity_poly.type
_entity_poly.pdbx_seq_one_letter_code
_entity_poly.pdbx_strand_id
1 'polypeptide(L)'
;MITLIKTLGTAALLTAGVAGAARAADIDDRVTHGYADSNGVKIHYATMGSGPLVVMIHGFPDYWYTWRRQMEGLADRFQVVAIDQRGYNLSDKPAGVENYDVRLLVGDVMAVIKHLGQQKAIIVGHDWGGVVAWQLAINVPQVVDRLIILNLPHPRGLSRELAHNPEQQQNSAYARRFQQEGAEKSLTAEGLAGWVKDPDAKKKYVEAFGRSDFGAMLNFYKRNYPREPYTEDTSPVKKVQCPVLMFHGLGDTALLSPALNGTWDWIDKDLTLTTVPGAGHFVQADAADLVTKTMRAWLLR
;
A
#
# COMPACT_ATOMS: atom_id res chain seq x y z
N MET A 1 -87.96 -10.79 -12.14
CA MET A 1 -87.19 -10.09 -13.16
C MET A 1 -86.02 -9.48 -12.40
N ILE A 2 -84.87 -10.12 -12.33
CA ILE A 2 -83.67 -9.66 -11.60
C ILE A 2 -82.61 -9.35 -12.66
N THR A 3 -82.23 -8.04 -12.74
CA THR A 3 -81.26 -7.54 -13.69
C THR A 3 -79.84 -7.66 -13.10
N LEU A 4 -78.99 -8.43 -13.74
CA LEU A 4 -77.55 -8.64 -13.35
C LEU A 4 -76.70 -7.52 -13.95
N ILE A 5 -76.05 -6.70 -13.12
CA ILE A 5 -75.10 -5.72 -13.55
C ILE A 5 -73.69 -6.37 -13.51
N LYS A 6 -73.04 -6.46 -14.66
CA LYS A 6 -71.62 -6.88 -14.78
C LYS A 6 -70.72 -5.67 -14.62
N THR A 7 -69.94 -5.66 -13.58
CA THR A 7 -68.83 -4.70 -13.41
C THR A 7 -67.58 -5.28 -14.05
N LEU A 8 -67.06 -4.62 -15.07
CA LEU A 8 -65.71 -4.87 -15.62
C LEU A 8 -64.65 -4.19 -14.73
N GLY A 9 -63.85 -5.01 -14.07
CA GLY A 9 -62.67 -4.53 -13.37
C GLY A 9 -61.48 -4.46 -14.30
N THR A 10 -60.94 -3.26 -14.53
CA THR A 10 -59.69 -2.99 -15.25
C THR A 10 -58.51 -3.25 -14.30
N ALA A 11 -57.75 -4.30 -14.55
CA ALA A 11 -56.50 -4.55 -13.84
C ALA A 11 -55.39 -3.68 -14.45
N ALA A 12 -54.91 -2.70 -13.71
CA ALA A 12 -53.73 -1.95 -14.08
C ALA A 12 -52.45 -2.75 -13.72
N LEU A 13 -51.71 -3.20 -14.72
CA LEU A 13 -50.37 -3.75 -14.52
C LEU A 13 -49.41 -2.62 -14.12
N LEU A 14 -49.01 -2.59 -12.86
CA LEU A 14 -47.85 -1.81 -12.40
C LEU A 14 -46.56 -2.56 -12.84
N THR A 15 -45.92 -2.08 -13.88
CA THR A 15 -44.54 -2.45 -14.22
C THR A 15 -43.60 -1.74 -13.23
N ALA A 16 -43.13 -2.47 -12.22
CA ALA A 16 -42.04 -2.02 -11.39
C ALA A 16 -40.77 -2.00 -12.23
N GLY A 17 -40.38 -0.82 -12.66
CA GLY A 17 -39.06 -0.59 -13.27
C GLY A 17 -37.99 -0.84 -12.22
N VAL A 18 -37.21 -1.90 -12.40
CA VAL A 18 -35.96 -2.12 -11.63
C VAL A 18 -35.00 -1.03 -12.09
N ALA A 19 -34.91 0.06 -11.31
CA ALA A 19 -33.86 1.03 -11.45
C ALA A 19 -32.54 0.30 -11.13
N GLY A 20 -31.80 -0.12 -12.15
CA GLY A 20 -30.45 -0.62 -12.01
C GLY A 20 -29.64 0.46 -11.29
N ALA A 21 -29.13 0.15 -10.09
CA ALA A 21 -28.19 1.02 -9.41
C ALA A 21 -27.02 1.26 -10.37
N ALA A 22 -26.82 2.50 -10.82
CA ALA A 22 -25.67 2.87 -11.62
C ALA A 22 -24.41 2.46 -10.84
N ARG A 23 -23.63 1.53 -11.38
CA ARG A 23 -22.36 1.14 -10.78
C ARG A 23 -21.52 2.41 -10.65
N ALA A 24 -21.04 2.71 -9.44
CA ALA A 24 -20.15 3.84 -9.25
C ALA A 24 -18.98 3.74 -10.23
N ALA A 25 -18.64 4.84 -10.91
CA ALA A 25 -17.53 4.87 -11.85
C ALA A 25 -16.26 4.33 -11.16
N ASP A 26 -15.50 3.52 -11.88
CA ASP A 26 -14.25 2.97 -11.36
C ASP A 26 -13.30 4.12 -11.02
N ILE A 27 -12.43 3.91 -10.03
CA ILE A 27 -11.45 4.92 -9.66
C ILE A 27 -10.52 5.26 -10.83
N ASP A 28 -10.21 4.28 -11.71
CA ASP A 28 -9.40 4.52 -12.91
C ASP A 28 -9.99 5.63 -13.82
N ASP A 29 -11.32 5.76 -13.84
CA ASP A 29 -11.99 6.80 -14.62
C ASP A 29 -11.96 8.18 -13.94
N ARG A 30 -11.51 8.25 -12.68
CA ARG A 30 -11.56 9.46 -11.84
C ARG A 30 -10.19 9.99 -11.42
N VAL A 31 -9.15 9.19 -11.57
CA VAL A 31 -7.77 9.63 -11.30
C VAL A 31 -7.13 10.22 -12.53
N THR A 32 -6.17 11.10 -12.31
CA THR A 32 -5.25 11.55 -13.35
C THR A 32 -3.94 10.82 -13.21
N HIS A 33 -3.45 10.25 -14.30
CA HIS A 33 -2.16 9.58 -14.35
C HIS A 33 -1.05 10.54 -14.76
N GLY A 34 0.13 10.38 -14.15
CA GLY A 34 1.31 11.18 -14.47
C GLY A 34 2.60 10.40 -14.23
N TYR A 35 3.71 11.05 -14.58
CA TYR A 35 5.05 10.49 -14.39
C TYR A 35 5.97 11.55 -13.80
N ALA A 36 6.75 11.17 -12.81
CA ALA A 36 7.87 11.96 -12.30
C ALA A 36 9.20 11.35 -12.75
N ASP A 37 10.15 12.18 -13.13
CA ASP A 37 11.51 11.74 -13.45
C ASP A 37 12.33 11.64 -12.16
N SER A 38 12.85 10.46 -11.90
CA SER A 38 13.79 10.17 -10.81
C SER A 38 15.16 9.79 -11.38
N ASN A 39 15.93 10.79 -11.77
CA ASN A 39 17.26 10.61 -12.38
C ASN A 39 17.23 9.65 -13.59
N GLY A 40 16.31 9.88 -14.50
CA GLY A 40 16.14 9.09 -15.73
C GLY A 40 15.24 7.86 -15.58
N VAL A 41 14.73 7.57 -14.38
CA VAL A 41 13.73 6.53 -14.13
C VAL A 41 12.36 7.18 -14.00
N LYS A 42 11.42 6.83 -14.87
CA LYS A 42 10.05 7.34 -14.85
C LYS A 42 9.22 6.60 -13.81
N ILE A 43 8.75 7.34 -12.83
CA ILE A 43 7.88 6.82 -11.77
C ILE A 43 6.45 7.25 -12.08
N HIS A 44 5.61 6.27 -12.39
CA HIS A 44 4.18 6.46 -12.61
C HIS A 44 3.47 6.75 -11.29
N TYR A 45 2.45 7.62 -11.36
CA TYR A 45 1.52 7.84 -10.26
C TYR A 45 0.10 8.08 -10.76
N ALA A 46 -0.87 7.72 -9.93
CA ALA A 46 -2.27 8.09 -10.06
C ALA A 46 -2.60 9.12 -8.97
N THR A 47 -3.31 10.20 -9.32
CA THR A 47 -3.65 11.29 -8.40
C THR A 47 -5.09 11.73 -8.51
N MET A 48 -5.66 12.18 -7.39
CA MET A 48 -6.97 12.83 -7.33
C MET A 48 -7.05 13.79 -6.13
N GLY A 49 -8.03 14.69 -6.17
CA GLY A 49 -8.25 15.67 -5.10
C GLY A 49 -7.29 16.84 -5.14
N SER A 50 -7.37 17.69 -4.12
CA SER A 50 -6.53 18.89 -3.95
C SER A 50 -6.33 19.19 -2.47
N GLY A 51 -5.27 19.93 -2.12
CA GLY A 51 -4.94 20.26 -0.73
C GLY A 51 -3.56 19.75 -0.33
N PRO A 52 -3.31 19.48 0.97
CA PRO A 52 -2.04 18.91 1.42
C PRO A 52 -1.73 17.59 0.74
N LEU A 53 -0.46 17.40 0.32
CA LEU A 53 -0.04 16.23 -0.44
C LEU A 53 0.05 14.98 0.46
N VAL A 54 -0.57 13.88 0.02
CA VAL A 54 -0.45 12.54 0.59
C VAL A 54 0.14 11.61 -0.48
N VAL A 55 1.34 11.06 -0.25
CA VAL A 55 1.98 10.09 -1.14
C VAL A 55 1.83 8.69 -0.56
N MET A 56 1.23 7.78 -1.32
CA MET A 56 0.93 6.41 -0.94
C MET A 56 1.81 5.44 -1.72
N ILE A 57 2.56 4.59 -1.00
CA ILE A 57 3.58 3.69 -1.53
C ILE A 57 3.15 2.26 -1.23
N HIS A 58 2.90 1.49 -2.28
CA HIS A 58 2.50 0.07 -2.17
C HIS A 58 3.68 -0.85 -1.85
N GLY A 59 3.40 -2.12 -1.54
CA GLY A 59 4.40 -3.16 -1.32
C GLY A 59 4.41 -4.25 -2.39
N PHE A 60 4.78 -5.46 -1.99
CA PHE A 60 4.81 -6.65 -2.83
C PHE A 60 3.75 -7.68 -2.37
N PRO A 61 3.04 -8.34 -3.28
CA PRO A 61 2.85 -7.98 -4.69
C PRO A 61 1.67 -7.03 -4.84
N ASP A 62 1.91 -5.80 -5.22
CA ASP A 62 0.87 -4.77 -5.25
C ASP A 62 1.19 -3.68 -6.30
N TYR A 63 0.33 -2.68 -6.45
CA TYR A 63 0.52 -1.50 -7.28
C TYR A 63 -0.38 -0.35 -6.80
N TRP A 64 -0.36 0.83 -7.43
CA TRP A 64 -1.06 2.03 -6.98
C TRP A 64 -2.54 1.80 -6.62
N TYR A 65 -3.23 0.88 -7.29
CA TYR A 65 -4.67 0.61 -7.16
C TYR A 65 -5.06 0.02 -5.79
N THR A 66 -4.12 -0.49 -5.02
CA THR A 66 -4.36 -0.94 -3.64
C THR A 66 -4.97 0.17 -2.80
N TRP A 67 -4.59 1.41 -3.09
CA TRP A 67 -4.98 2.60 -2.35
C TRP A 67 -6.35 3.19 -2.75
N ARG A 68 -7.05 2.58 -3.72
CA ARG A 68 -8.29 3.11 -4.30
C ARG A 68 -9.33 3.56 -3.26
N ARG A 69 -9.51 2.80 -2.17
CA ARG A 69 -10.47 3.15 -1.09
C ARG A 69 -9.99 4.32 -0.25
N GLN A 70 -8.71 4.35 0.07
CA GLN A 70 -8.09 5.44 0.84
C GLN A 70 -8.05 6.72 0.00
N MET A 71 -7.75 6.63 -1.29
CA MET A 71 -7.78 7.77 -2.21
C MET A 71 -9.18 8.38 -2.28
N GLU A 72 -10.21 7.58 -2.50
CA GLU A 72 -11.60 8.05 -2.53
C GLU A 72 -12.01 8.72 -1.21
N GLY A 73 -11.61 8.14 -0.07
CA GLY A 73 -11.99 8.64 1.25
C GLY A 73 -11.25 9.88 1.72
N LEU A 74 -10.17 10.29 1.02
CA LEU A 74 -9.33 11.44 1.41
C LEU A 74 -9.34 12.58 0.38
N ALA A 75 -9.71 12.32 -0.88
CA ALA A 75 -9.54 13.25 -1.99
C ALA A 75 -10.36 14.55 -1.89
N ASP A 76 -11.38 14.61 -1.03
CA ASP A 76 -12.14 15.84 -0.77
C ASP A 76 -11.38 16.87 0.08
N ARG A 77 -10.28 16.45 0.74
CA ARG A 77 -9.49 17.31 1.64
C ARG A 77 -7.99 17.30 1.33
N PHE A 78 -7.50 16.34 0.56
CA PHE A 78 -6.10 16.11 0.27
C PHE A 78 -5.87 15.88 -1.21
N GLN A 79 -4.71 16.31 -1.70
CA GLN A 79 -4.18 15.77 -2.95
C GLN A 79 -3.57 14.41 -2.64
N VAL A 80 -4.25 13.34 -3.06
CA VAL A 80 -3.80 11.98 -2.86
C VAL A 80 -3.09 11.47 -4.11
N VAL A 81 -1.92 10.88 -3.92
CA VAL A 81 -1.04 10.38 -4.98
C VAL A 81 -0.60 8.99 -4.61
N ALA A 82 -0.94 8.00 -5.41
CA ALA A 82 -0.49 6.63 -5.26
C ALA A 82 0.51 6.31 -6.38
N ILE A 83 1.72 5.92 -6.02
CA ILE A 83 2.78 5.62 -7.00
C ILE A 83 2.79 4.14 -7.36
N ASP A 84 3.26 3.81 -8.57
CA ASP A 84 3.86 2.51 -8.85
C ASP A 84 5.35 2.60 -8.55
N GLN A 85 5.87 1.75 -7.68
CA GLN A 85 7.30 1.70 -7.43
C GLN A 85 8.06 1.25 -8.70
N ARG A 86 9.35 1.61 -8.85
CA ARG A 86 10.15 1.09 -9.97
C ARG A 86 10.08 -0.45 -10.02
N GLY A 87 10.03 -1.02 -11.21
CA GLY A 87 9.84 -2.46 -11.40
C GLY A 87 8.39 -2.90 -11.54
N TYR A 88 7.44 -2.06 -11.15
CA TYR A 88 6.02 -2.39 -11.12
C TYR A 88 5.21 -1.64 -12.18
N ASN A 89 4.19 -2.29 -12.70
CA ASN A 89 3.11 -1.79 -13.55
C ASN A 89 3.60 -0.78 -14.62
N LEU A 90 3.27 0.49 -14.49
CA LEU A 90 3.57 1.54 -15.48
C LEU A 90 4.88 2.31 -15.21
N SER A 91 5.54 2.09 -14.07
CA SER A 91 6.86 2.65 -13.81
C SER A 91 7.95 1.93 -14.58
N ASP A 92 9.09 2.59 -14.77
CA ASP A 92 10.27 2.00 -15.41
C ASP A 92 10.83 0.83 -14.58
N LYS A 93 11.51 -0.07 -15.27
CA LYS A 93 12.05 -1.32 -14.75
C LYS A 93 13.55 -1.42 -15.03
N PRO A 94 14.38 -0.56 -14.37
CA PRO A 94 15.81 -0.56 -14.65
C PRO A 94 16.43 -1.93 -14.37
N ALA A 95 17.29 -2.41 -15.26
CA ALA A 95 17.99 -3.67 -15.10
C ALA A 95 19.04 -3.58 -13.99
N GLY A 96 19.35 -4.72 -13.35
CA GLY A 96 20.36 -4.83 -12.30
C GLY A 96 19.81 -4.62 -10.90
N VAL A 97 20.26 -5.45 -9.96
CA VAL A 97 19.80 -5.46 -8.58
C VAL A 97 20.17 -4.18 -7.81
N GLU A 98 21.28 -3.56 -8.19
CA GLU A 98 21.79 -2.30 -7.62
C GLU A 98 20.82 -1.13 -7.81
N ASN A 99 20.00 -1.15 -8.86
CA ASN A 99 19.00 -0.13 -9.15
C ASN A 99 17.77 -0.19 -8.21
N TYR A 100 17.73 -1.16 -7.32
CA TYR A 100 16.66 -1.33 -6.32
C TYR A 100 17.13 -1.12 -4.88
N ASP A 101 18.30 -0.48 -4.70
CA ASP A 101 18.75 -0.05 -3.37
C ASP A 101 17.73 0.92 -2.76
N VAL A 102 17.42 0.73 -1.48
CA VAL A 102 16.36 1.48 -0.78
C VAL A 102 16.57 3.00 -0.86
N ARG A 103 17.81 3.48 -0.96
CA ARG A 103 18.11 4.90 -1.14
C ARG A 103 17.61 5.45 -2.47
N LEU A 104 17.62 4.64 -3.52
CA LEU A 104 17.05 4.99 -4.82
C LEU A 104 15.52 5.00 -4.76
N LEU A 105 14.90 4.04 -4.04
CA LEU A 105 13.46 4.01 -3.83
C LEU A 105 12.96 5.23 -3.03
N VAL A 106 13.73 5.66 -2.04
CA VAL A 106 13.52 6.94 -1.32
C VAL A 106 13.63 8.12 -2.28
N GLY A 107 14.63 8.10 -3.18
CA GLY A 107 14.81 9.11 -4.23
C GLY A 107 13.61 9.23 -5.15
N ASP A 108 12.94 8.12 -5.50
CA ASP A 108 11.74 8.10 -6.33
C ASP A 108 10.59 8.87 -5.69
N VAL A 109 10.35 8.62 -4.40
CA VAL A 109 9.29 9.33 -3.67
C VAL A 109 9.60 10.82 -3.55
N MET A 110 10.86 11.17 -3.29
CA MET A 110 11.30 12.57 -3.27
C MET A 110 11.13 13.25 -4.64
N ALA A 111 11.42 12.54 -5.73
CA ALA A 111 11.22 13.04 -7.09
C ALA A 111 9.73 13.31 -7.39
N VAL A 112 8.82 12.43 -6.95
CA VAL A 112 7.37 12.65 -7.07
C VAL A 112 6.92 13.88 -6.27
N ILE A 113 7.34 14.01 -5.01
CA ILE A 113 7.02 15.16 -4.15
C ILE A 113 7.47 16.47 -4.84
N LYS A 114 8.72 16.51 -5.33
CA LYS A 114 9.30 17.66 -6.03
C LYS A 114 8.57 17.96 -7.35
N HIS A 115 8.26 16.93 -8.15
CA HIS A 115 7.53 17.05 -9.42
C HIS A 115 6.16 17.72 -9.23
N LEU A 116 5.50 17.43 -8.12
CA LEU A 116 4.21 18.03 -7.75
C LEU A 116 4.35 19.42 -7.09
N GLY A 117 5.55 20.01 -7.11
CA GLY A 117 5.81 21.36 -6.59
C GLY A 117 5.81 21.47 -5.05
N GLN A 118 5.91 20.33 -4.34
CA GLN A 118 5.88 20.29 -2.88
C GLN A 118 7.27 20.07 -2.29
N GLN A 119 7.47 20.52 -1.05
CA GLN A 119 8.71 20.28 -0.28
C GLN A 119 8.53 19.21 0.78
N LYS A 120 7.28 18.98 1.22
CA LYS A 120 6.89 18.00 2.23
C LYS A 120 5.62 17.29 1.81
N ALA A 121 5.45 16.09 2.31
CA ALA A 121 4.22 15.32 2.13
C ALA A 121 3.90 14.49 3.37
N ILE A 122 2.63 14.13 3.50
CA ILE A 122 2.19 13.02 4.34
C ILE A 122 2.59 11.74 3.60
N ILE A 123 3.35 10.86 4.23
CA ILE A 123 3.84 9.63 3.61
C ILE A 123 3.07 8.44 4.18
N VAL A 124 2.55 7.62 3.26
CA VAL A 124 1.81 6.39 3.58
C VAL A 124 2.53 5.23 2.93
N GLY A 125 2.84 4.18 3.68
CA GLY A 125 3.54 3.01 3.14
C GLY A 125 2.98 1.69 3.66
N HIS A 126 2.86 0.72 2.75
CA HIS A 126 2.51 -0.65 3.07
C HIS A 126 3.64 -1.59 2.62
N ASP A 127 4.03 -2.57 3.43
CA ASP A 127 5.05 -3.58 3.14
C ASP A 127 6.36 -2.94 2.63
N TRP A 128 6.88 -3.23 1.42
CA TRP A 128 8.05 -2.54 0.86
C TRP A 128 7.88 -1.03 0.77
N GLY A 129 6.66 -0.55 0.51
CA GLY A 129 6.37 0.88 0.59
C GLY A 129 6.50 1.43 2.01
N GLY A 130 6.23 0.61 3.02
CA GLY A 130 6.49 0.92 4.43
C GLY A 130 7.98 0.98 4.74
N VAL A 131 8.81 0.09 4.13
CA VAL A 131 10.29 0.19 4.23
C VAL A 131 10.75 1.55 3.72
N VAL A 132 10.31 1.96 2.54
CA VAL A 132 10.67 3.26 1.93
C VAL A 132 10.18 4.41 2.81
N ALA A 133 8.95 4.34 3.33
CA ALA A 133 8.36 5.36 4.18
C ALA A 133 9.12 5.52 5.52
N TRP A 134 9.53 4.43 6.19
CA TRP A 134 10.39 4.48 7.37
C TRP A 134 11.74 5.11 7.04
N GLN A 135 12.38 4.70 5.93
CA GLN A 135 13.68 5.26 5.53
C GLN A 135 13.61 6.77 5.23
N LEU A 136 12.52 7.23 4.62
CA LEU A 136 12.26 8.67 4.45
C LEU A 136 12.19 9.37 5.81
N ALA A 137 11.35 8.88 6.73
CA ALA A 137 11.13 9.52 8.02
C ALA A 137 12.39 9.52 8.91
N ILE A 138 13.23 8.49 8.81
CA ILE A 138 14.46 8.35 9.60
C ILE A 138 15.62 9.17 9.01
N ASN A 139 15.79 9.18 7.69
CA ASN A 139 17.00 9.73 7.05
C ASN A 139 16.77 11.05 6.31
N VAL A 140 15.52 11.39 5.98
CA VAL A 140 15.14 12.63 5.26
C VAL A 140 13.92 13.28 5.94
N PRO A 141 13.95 13.50 7.28
CA PRO A 141 12.77 13.92 8.05
C PRO A 141 12.18 15.26 7.60
N GLN A 142 12.97 16.10 6.94
CA GLN A 142 12.53 17.42 6.46
C GLN A 142 11.46 17.33 5.35
N VAL A 143 11.31 16.19 4.67
CA VAL A 143 10.29 16.00 3.62
C VAL A 143 9.04 15.28 4.11
N VAL A 144 9.02 14.81 5.37
CA VAL A 144 7.90 14.06 5.95
C VAL A 144 7.16 14.95 6.95
N ASP A 145 5.91 15.25 6.65
CA ASP A 145 5.04 15.99 7.57
C ASP A 145 4.42 15.05 8.62
N ARG A 146 3.85 13.94 8.16
CA ARG A 146 3.29 12.86 8.97
C ARG A 146 3.56 11.52 8.31
N LEU A 147 3.65 10.46 9.10
CA LEU A 147 3.93 9.11 8.62
C LEU A 147 2.78 8.16 8.94
N ILE A 148 2.33 7.39 7.95
CA ILE A 148 1.32 6.34 8.12
C ILE A 148 1.89 5.03 7.60
N ILE A 149 1.93 4.01 8.44
CA ILE A 149 2.49 2.70 8.11
C ILE A 149 1.43 1.62 8.25
N LEU A 150 1.34 0.75 7.24
CA LEU A 150 0.44 -0.39 7.22
C LEU A 150 1.23 -1.68 7.05
N ASN A 151 1.02 -2.64 7.95
CA ASN A 151 1.64 -3.97 7.96
C ASN A 151 3.13 -3.95 7.56
N LEU A 152 3.88 -3.08 8.21
CA LEU A 152 5.33 -3.13 8.33
C LEU A 152 5.74 -2.59 9.71
N PRO A 153 6.38 -3.39 10.56
CA PRO A 153 6.98 -2.93 11.81
C PRO A 153 8.09 -1.90 11.56
N HIS A 154 8.48 -1.18 12.60
CA HIS A 154 9.71 -0.39 12.53
C HIS A 154 10.91 -1.29 12.19
N PRO A 155 11.89 -0.86 11.38
CA PRO A 155 13.04 -1.70 10.97
C PRO A 155 13.75 -2.38 12.13
N ARG A 156 13.88 -1.71 13.29
CA ARG A 156 14.49 -2.28 14.49
C ARG A 156 13.66 -3.40 15.12
N GLY A 157 12.32 -3.25 15.14
CA GLY A 157 11.44 -4.30 15.61
C GLY A 157 11.54 -5.54 14.73
N LEU A 158 11.56 -5.35 13.41
CA LEU A 158 11.73 -6.46 12.48
C LEU A 158 13.12 -7.11 12.60
N SER A 159 14.22 -6.35 12.72
CA SER A 159 15.56 -6.91 12.88
C SER A 159 15.70 -7.70 14.17
N ARG A 160 15.10 -7.24 15.27
CA ARG A 160 15.05 -7.96 16.56
C ARG A 160 14.32 -9.29 16.40
N GLU A 161 13.12 -9.29 15.81
CA GLU A 161 12.37 -10.55 15.64
C GLU A 161 13.07 -11.51 14.66
N LEU A 162 13.67 -11.02 13.59
CA LEU A 162 14.48 -11.85 12.70
C LEU A 162 15.69 -12.48 13.44
N ALA A 163 16.32 -11.75 14.36
CA ALA A 163 17.48 -12.26 15.11
C ALA A 163 17.09 -13.27 16.18
N HIS A 164 15.93 -13.09 16.85
CA HIS A 164 15.63 -13.80 18.10
C HIS A 164 14.33 -14.61 18.11
N ASN A 165 13.45 -14.45 17.10
CA ASN A 165 12.17 -15.14 17.04
C ASN A 165 12.15 -16.21 15.95
N PRO A 166 12.22 -17.51 16.31
CA PRO A 166 12.19 -18.61 15.34
C PRO A 166 10.94 -18.63 14.46
N GLU A 167 9.78 -18.20 14.99
CA GLU A 167 8.55 -18.14 14.22
C GLU A 167 8.64 -17.06 13.12
N GLN A 168 9.17 -15.85 13.45
CA GLN A 168 9.41 -14.82 12.44
C GLN A 168 10.42 -15.29 11.39
N GLN A 169 11.49 -15.98 11.80
CA GLN A 169 12.47 -16.57 10.87
C GLN A 169 11.82 -17.57 9.91
N GLN A 170 10.98 -18.46 10.43
CA GLN A 170 10.24 -19.44 9.61
C GLN A 170 9.29 -18.74 8.63
N ASN A 171 8.52 -17.77 9.11
CA ASN A 171 7.57 -17.02 8.29
C ASN A 171 8.27 -16.14 7.23
N SER A 172 9.53 -15.77 7.44
CA SER A 172 10.37 -15.04 6.48
C SER A 172 11.04 -15.95 5.42
N ALA A 173 10.76 -17.25 5.40
CA ALA A 173 11.35 -18.17 4.43
C ALA A 173 11.03 -17.81 2.97
N TYR A 174 9.90 -17.17 2.69
CA TYR A 174 9.56 -16.68 1.36
C TYR A 174 10.57 -15.65 0.86
N ALA A 175 11.04 -14.73 1.74
CA ALA A 175 12.01 -13.70 1.38
C ALA A 175 13.35 -14.32 0.98
N ARG A 176 13.79 -15.37 1.70
CA ARG A 176 15.00 -16.13 1.33
C ARG A 176 14.85 -16.82 -0.04
N ARG A 177 13.67 -17.38 -0.34
CA ARG A 177 13.39 -17.94 -1.68
C ARG A 177 13.46 -16.88 -2.75
N PHE A 178 12.90 -15.69 -2.51
CA PHE A 178 12.93 -14.57 -3.46
C PHE A 178 14.33 -14.00 -3.70
N GLN A 179 15.27 -14.23 -2.79
CA GLN A 179 16.66 -13.86 -2.96
C GLN A 179 17.46 -14.81 -3.87
N GLN A 180 16.91 -15.98 -4.19
CA GLN A 180 17.60 -16.96 -5.06
C GLN A 180 17.59 -16.51 -6.52
N GLU A 181 18.62 -16.90 -7.26
CA GLU A 181 18.68 -16.70 -8.70
C GLU A 181 17.54 -17.50 -9.39
N GLY A 182 16.87 -16.86 -10.34
CA GLY A 182 15.78 -17.50 -11.09
C GLY A 182 14.47 -17.65 -10.32
N ALA A 183 14.36 -17.14 -9.09
CA ALA A 183 13.12 -17.23 -8.29
C ALA A 183 11.91 -16.60 -9.00
N GLU A 184 12.14 -15.57 -9.82
CA GLU A 184 11.12 -14.90 -10.63
C GLU A 184 10.42 -15.84 -11.64
N LYS A 185 11.09 -16.90 -12.07
CA LYS A 185 10.54 -17.88 -13.05
C LYS A 185 9.37 -18.70 -12.50
N SER A 186 9.22 -18.75 -11.16
CA SER A 186 8.12 -19.45 -10.50
C SER A 186 6.89 -18.55 -10.27
N LEU A 187 6.97 -17.26 -10.57
CA LEU A 187 5.90 -16.31 -10.37
C LEU A 187 5.01 -16.19 -11.61
N THR A 188 3.72 -16.03 -11.39
CA THR A 188 2.74 -15.69 -12.43
C THR A 188 1.87 -14.52 -11.97
N ALA A 189 1.31 -13.77 -12.91
CA ALA A 189 0.43 -12.65 -12.58
C ALA A 189 -0.79 -13.12 -11.78
N GLU A 190 -1.38 -14.26 -12.16
CA GLU A 190 -2.52 -14.87 -11.46
C GLU A 190 -2.15 -15.32 -10.05
N GLY A 191 -0.96 -15.92 -9.89
CA GLY A 191 -0.43 -16.35 -8.59
C GLY A 191 -0.21 -15.16 -7.65
N LEU A 192 0.40 -14.10 -8.15
CA LEU A 192 0.62 -12.86 -7.41
C LEU A 192 -0.70 -12.16 -7.04
N ALA A 193 -1.73 -12.23 -7.89
CA ALA A 193 -3.07 -11.69 -7.62
C ALA A 193 -3.95 -12.62 -6.75
N GLY A 194 -3.40 -13.74 -6.25
CA GLY A 194 -4.14 -14.77 -5.50
C GLY A 194 -4.82 -14.26 -4.23
N TRP A 195 -4.25 -13.26 -3.57
CA TRP A 195 -4.78 -12.66 -2.36
C TRP A 195 -5.98 -11.72 -2.59
N VAL A 196 -6.19 -11.24 -3.82
CA VAL A 196 -7.26 -10.29 -4.15
C VAL A 196 -8.61 -11.01 -4.18
N LYS A 197 -9.52 -10.63 -3.28
CA LYS A 197 -10.82 -11.27 -3.09
C LYS A 197 -11.88 -10.82 -4.09
N ASP A 198 -11.85 -9.54 -4.47
CA ASP A 198 -12.79 -8.94 -5.44
C ASP A 198 -12.42 -9.38 -6.87
N PRO A 199 -13.32 -10.06 -7.62
CA PRO A 199 -13.00 -10.59 -8.95
C PRO A 199 -12.67 -9.51 -9.99
N ASP A 200 -13.31 -8.33 -9.92
CA ASP A 200 -13.05 -7.25 -10.87
C ASP A 200 -11.73 -6.57 -10.57
N ALA A 201 -11.44 -6.33 -9.30
CA ALA A 201 -10.12 -5.87 -8.88
C ALA A 201 -9.04 -6.88 -9.28
N LYS A 202 -9.26 -8.19 -9.08
CA LYS A 202 -8.30 -9.23 -9.42
C LYS A 202 -7.88 -9.21 -10.89
N LYS A 203 -8.81 -8.96 -11.81
CA LYS A 203 -8.50 -8.80 -13.25
C LYS A 203 -7.50 -7.65 -13.46
N LYS A 204 -7.73 -6.50 -12.83
CA LYS A 204 -6.82 -5.34 -12.90
C LYS A 204 -5.44 -5.65 -12.32
N TYR A 205 -5.38 -6.43 -11.23
CA TYR A 205 -4.11 -6.88 -10.66
C TYR A 205 -3.35 -7.79 -11.62
N VAL A 206 -4.01 -8.76 -12.24
CA VAL A 206 -3.38 -9.64 -13.25
C VAL A 206 -2.82 -8.83 -14.43
N GLU A 207 -3.59 -7.85 -14.93
CA GLU A 207 -3.12 -6.96 -15.99
C GLU A 207 -1.92 -6.10 -15.55
N ALA A 208 -1.94 -5.54 -14.35
CA ALA A 208 -0.85 -4.73 -13.81
C ALA A 208 0.43 -5.58 -13.61
N PHE A 209 0.30 -6.80 -13.10
CA PHE A 209 1.43 -7.71 -12.95
C PHE A 209 1.95 -8.21 -14.30
N GLY A 210 1.08 -8.37 -15.32
CA GLY A 210 1.50 -8.64 -16.68
C GLY A 210 2.36 -7.52 -17.32
N ARG A 211 2.23 -6.28 -16.81
CA ARG A 211 3.07 -5.14 -17.20
C ARG A 211 4.31 -4.96 -16.31
N SER A 212 4.36 -5.64 -15.16
CA SER A 212 5.47 -5.58 -14.21
C SER A 212 6.62 -6.50 -14.64
N ASP A 213 7.80 -6.30 -14.09
CA ASP A 213 8.94 -7.20 -14.23
C ASP A 213 9.15 -7.96 -12.91
N PHE A 214 8.91 -9.26 -12.90
CA PHE A 214 9.01 -10.07 -11.68
C PHE A 214 10.43 -10.13 -11.13
N GLY A 215 11.45 -10.11 -12.01
CA GLY A 215 12.84 -10.02 -11.59
C GLY A 215 13.13 -8.71 -10.87
N ALA A 216 12.64 -7.60 -11.43
CA ALA A 216 12.69 -6.28 -10.83
C ALA A 216 11.96 -6.21 -9.48
N MET A 217 10.77 -6.78 -9.38
CA MET A 217 10.01 -6.88 -8.14
C MET A 217 10.79 -7.65 -7.06
N LEU A 218 11.46 -8.76 -7.42
CA LEU A 218 12.29 -9.54 -6.50
C LEU A 218 13.62 -8.87 -6.15
N ASN A 219 14.08 -7.90 -6.94
CA ASN A 219 15.30 -7.14 -6.62
C ASN A 219 15.18 -6.32 -5.34
N PHE A 220 13.97 -5.97 -4.91
CA PHE A 220 13.73 -5.39 -3.58
C PHE A 220 14.24 -6.31 -2.48
N TYR A 221 13.92 -7.61 -2.55
CA TYR A 221 14.40 -8.63 -1.61
C TYR A 221 15.88 -8.94 -1.77
N LYS A 222 16.33 -9.12 -3.02
CA LYS A 222 17.74 -9.44 -3.34
C LYS A 222 18.68 -8.37 -2.83
N ARG A 223 18.28 -7.08 -2.89
CA ARG A 223 19.12 -5.95 -2.53
C ARG A 223 19.02 -5.56 -1.06
N ASN A 224 17.81 -5.56 -0.48
CA ASN A 224 17.57 -4.87 0.78
C ASN A 224 17.11 -5.78 1.93
N TYR A 225 16.58 -6.99 1.66
CA TYR A 225 16.15 -7.87 2.74
C TYR A 225 17.36 -8.51 3.43
N PRO A 226 17.38 -8.56 4.78
CA PRO A 226 18.48 -9.17 5.52
C PRO A 226 18.75 -10.61 5.11
N ARG A 227 20.02 -11.03 5.20
CA ARG A 227 20.47 -12.41 4.97
C ARG A 227 20.85 -13.07 6.27
N GLU A 228 20.71 -14.38 6.34
CA GLU A 228 21.22 -15.18 7.49
C GLU A 228 22.77 -15.18 7.53
N PRO A 229 23.35 -15.19 8.73
CA PRO A 229 22.68 -15.14 10.03
C PRO A 229 22.10 -13.75 10.32
N TYR A 230 20.85 -13.72 10.80
CA TYR A 230 20.20 -12.45 11.15
C TYR A 230 20.82 -11.87 12.42
N THR A 231 20.97 -10.54 12.43
CA THR A 231 21.49 -9.78 13.56
C THR A 231 20.53 -8.65 13.91
N GLU A 232 20.39 -8.38 15.20
CA GLU A 232 19.64 -7.21 15.66
C GLU A 232 20.43 -5.93 15.38
N ASP A 233 19.75 -4.87 14.92
CA ASP A 233 20.35 -3.56 14.79
C ASP A 233 20.46 -2.87 16.16
N THR A 234 21.67 -2.86 16.71
CA THR A 234 22.02 -2.22 17.98
C THR A 234 22.70 -0.86 17.81
N SER A 235 22.74 -0.32 16.59
CA SER A 235 23.33 1.00 16.31
C SER A 235 22.60 2.13 17.07
N PRO A 236 23.18 3.31 17.26
CA PRO A 236 22.50 4.45 17.89
C PRO A 236 21.19 4.79 17.17
N VAL A 237 20.12 5.00 17.95
CA VAL A 237 18.77 5.24 17.42
C VAL A 237 18.68 6.62 16.80
N LYS A 238 18.28 6.68 15.52
CA LYS A 238 17.75 7.90 14.90
C LYS A 238 16.23 7.87 15.05
N LYS A 239 15.71 8.67 15.98
CA LYS A 239 14.25 8.70 16.20
C LYS A 239 13.52 9.43 15.08
N VAL A 240 12.33 8.92 14.75
CA VAL A 240 11.42 9.56 13.80
C VAL A 240 10.88 10.86 14.39
N GLN A 241 10.96 11.95 13.63
CA GLN A 241 10.70 13.33 14.10
C GLN A 241 9.29 13.85 13.73
N CYS A 242 8.42 13.01 13.14
CA CYS A 242 7.05 13.36 12.81
C CYS A 242 6.04 12.47 13.55
N PRO A 243 4.77 12.90 13.67
CA PRO A 243 3.71 12.03 14.19
C PRO A 243 3.53 10.78 13.32
N VAL A 244 3.26 9.64 13.95
CA VAL A 244 3.14 8.33 13.29
C VAL A 244 1.79 7.70 13.61
N LEU A 245 1.10 7.22 12.56
CA LEU A 245 -0.04 6.33 12.66
C LEU A 245 0.35 4.97 12.08
N MET A 246 0.12 3.91 12.84
CA MET A 246 0.38 2.54 12.37
C MET A 246 -0.90 1.72 12.38
N PHE A 247 -1.06 0.89 11.34
CA PHE A 247 -2.05 -0.18 11.28
C PHE A 247 -1.34 -1.52 11.15
N HIS A 248 -1.84 -2.53 11.86
CA HIS A 248 -1.31 -3.88 11.72
C HIS A 248 -2.44 -4.91 11.80
N GLY A 249 -2.63 -5.68 10.74
CA GLY A 249 -3.54 -6.81 10.72
C GLY A 249 -2.95 -7.97 11.52
N LEU A 250 -3.63 -8.41 12.58
CA LEU A 250 -3.11 -9.46 13.48
C LEU A 250 -3.05 -10.86 12.84
N GLY A 251 -3.70 -11.04 11.68
CA GLY A 251 -3.58 -12.25 10.85
C GLY A 251 -2.42 -12.21 9.85
N ASP A 252 -1.53 -11.22 9.93
CA ASP A 252 -0.33 -11.17 9.08
C ASP A 252 0.62 -12.31 9.44
N THR A 253 0.87 -13.20 8.48
CA THR A 253 1.77 -14.34 8.64
C THR A 253 3.18 -14.07 8.11
N ALA A 254 3.41 -12.94 7.45
CA ALA A 254 4.74 -12.54 6.95
C ALA A 254 5.49 -11.68 7.98
N LEU A 255 4.79 -10.73 8.58
CA LEU A 255 5.34 -9.75 9.53
C LEU A 255 4.54 -9.85 10.83
N LEU A 256 5.09 -10.57 11.80
CA LEU A 256 4.40 -10.90 13.04
C LEU A 256 4.28 -9.70 13.99
N SER A 257 3.17 -9.63 14.70
CA SER A 257 2.85 -8.53 15.62
C SER A 257 3.85 -8.31 16.77
N PRO A 258 4.64 -9.30 17.28
CA PRO A 258 5.70 -9.03 18.25
C PRO A 258 6.72 -7.98 17.81
N ALA A 259 6.94 -7.83 16.49
CA ALA A 259 7.84 -6.81 15.95
C ALA A 259 7.36 -5.36 16.19
N LEU A 260 6.10 -5.16 16.59
CA LEU A 260 5.56 -3.85 16.97
C LEU A 260 6.01 -3.40 18.37
N ASN A 261 6.43 -4.32 19.23
CA ASN A 261 6.83 -4.01 20.59
C ASN A 261 8.03 -3.07 20.62
N GLY A 262 7.99 -2.04 21.47
CA GLY A 262 9.07 -1.07 21.62
C GLY A 262 9.10 0.00 20.51
N THR A 263 8.16 0.01 19.55
CA THR A 263 8.14 1.02 18.47
C THR A 263 8.14 2.46 19.02
N TRP A 264 7.50 2.70 20.16
CA TRP A 264 7.46 4.01 20.83
C TRP A 264 8.83 4.53 21.27
N ASP A 265 9.82 3.66 21.46
CA ASP A 265 11.18 4.05 21.85
C ASP A 265 11.96 4.69 20.68
N TRP A 266 11.50 4.48 19.44
CA TRP A 266 12.13 4.94 18.19
C TRP A 266 11.41 6.11 17.53
N ILE A 267 10.40 6.67 18.20
CA ILE A 267 9.60 7.80 17.71
C ILE A 267 9.67 8.92 18.74
N ASP A 268 9.90 10.15 18.28
CA ASP A 268 10.07 11.34 19.14
C ASP A 268 8.78 12.18 19.24
N LYS A 269 7.74 11.80 18.48
CA LYS A 269 6.44 12.45 18.43
C LYS A 269 5.34 11.42 18.76
N ASP A 270 4.09 11.84 18.63
CA ASP A 270 2.93 11.00 18.90
C ASP A 270 2.92 9.73 18.03
N LEU A 271 2.72 8.59 18.66
CA LEU A 271 2.46 7.31 18.00
C LEU A 271 1.01 6.88 18.28
N THR A 272 0.26 6.65 17.22
CA THR A 272 -1.01 5.93 17.27
C THR A 272 -0.83 4.57 16.63
N LEU A 273 -1.07 3.51 17.37
CA LEU A 273 -1.01 2.13 16.87
C LEU A 273 -2.40 1.51 16.91
N THR A 274 -2.87 1.05 15.76
CA THR A 274 -4.16 0.37 15.58
C THR A 274 -3.91 -1.06 15.12
N THR A 275 -4.17 -2.04 15.97
CA THR A 275 -4.17 -3.45 15.57
C THR A 275 -5.56 -3.85 15.11
N VAL A 276 -5.65 -4.67 14.05
CA VAL A 276 -6.91 -5.05 13.42
C VAL A 276 -7.07 -6.56 13.46
N PRO A 277 -7.84 -7.10 14.43
CA PRO A 277 -8.17 -8.53 14.45
C PRO A 277 -8.92 -8.93 13.18
N GLY A 278 -8.58 -10.10 12.62
CA GLY A 278 -9.22 -10.64 11.42
C GLY A 278 -8.72 -10.06 10.09
N ALA A 279 -7.92 -9.00 10.09
CA ALA A 279 -7.19 -8.55 8.92
C ALA A 279 -5.83 -9.23 8.83
N GLY A 280 -5.38 -9.50 7.60
CA GLY A 280 -4.06 -10.06 7.30
C GLY A 280 -3.06 -9.00 6.88
N HIS A 281 -2.13 -9.42 6.02
CA HIS A 281 -1.05 -8.56 5.51
C HIS A 281 -1.55 -7.33 4.76
N PHE A 282 -2.61 -7.44 3.99
CA PHE A 282 -3.17 -6.34 3.18
C PHE A 282 -4.26 -5.58 3.95
N VAL A 283 -3.93 -5.03 5.13
CA VAL A 283 -4.90 -4.39 6.03
C VAL A 283 -5.68 -3.24 5.35
N GLN A 284 -5.05 -2.51 4.41
CA GLN A 284 -5.70 -1.46 3.61
C GLN A 284 -6.85 -1.97 2.72
N ALA A 285 -6.83 -3.25 2.39
CA ALA A 285 -7.88 -3.93 1.62
C ALA A 285 -8.83 -4.72 2.53
N ASP A 286 -8.28 -5.49 3.49
CA ASP A 286 -9.07 -6.35 4.39
C ASP A 286 -9.98 -5.54 5.33
N ALA A 287 -9.52 -4.36 5.78
CA ALA A 287 -10.24 -3.45 6.68
C ALA A 287 -10.34 -2.03 6.10
N ALA A 288 -10.62 -1.90 4.80
CA ALA A 288 -10.53 -0.66 4.06
C ALA A 288 -11.30 0.50 4.69
N ASP A 289 -12.52 0.27 5.17
CA ASP A 289 -13.36 1.29 5.80
C ASP A 289 -12.77 1.79 7.12
N LEU A 290 -12.30 0.86 7.98
CA LEU A 290 -11.66 1.19 9.25
C LEU A 290 -10.39 2.02 9.00
N VAL A 291 -9.52 1.52 8.12
CA VAL A 291 -8.26 2.19 7.77
C VAL A 291 -8.54 3.59 7.23
N THR A 292 -9.43 3.73 6.25
CA THR A 292 -9.75 5.01 5.62
C THR A 292 -10.32 6.02 6.61
N LYS A 293 -11.31 5.61 7.42
CA LYS A 293 -11.93 6.48 8.43
C LYS A 293 -10.95 6.92 9.51
N THR A 294 -10.10 6.00 9.96
CA THR A 294 -9.08 6.31 10.98
C THR A 294 -7.99 7.23 10.41
N MET A 295 -7.48 6.96 9.20
CA MET A 295 -6.54 7.86 8.52
C MET A 295 -7.12 9.27 8.42
N ARG A 296 -8.36 9.39 7.92
CA ARG A 296 -9.02 10.67 7.76
C ARG A 296 -9.16 11.41 9.09
N ALA A 297 -9.67 10.76 10.12
CA ALA A 297 -9.84 11.37 11.44
C ALA A 297 -8.50 11.81 12.05
N TRP A 298 -7.44 11.01 11.87
CA TRP A 298 -6.12 11.32 12.37
C TRP A 298 -5.43 12.46 11.59
N LEU A 299 -5.64 12.54 10.30
CA LEU A 299 -5.08 13.61 9.46
C LEU A 299 -5.77 14.97 9.65
N LEU A 300 -7.02 14.99 10.08
CA LEU A 300 -7.80 16.22 10.30
C LEU A 300 -7.72 16.77 11.74
N ARG A 301 -6.86 16.20 12.59
CA ARG A 301 -6.59 16.71 13.95
C ARG A 301 -5.84 18.03 13.96
#